data_99f8887e1a02c1366bead048d889bab4
#
_entry.id   99f8887e1a02c1366bead048d889bab4
#
_cell.length_a   1.000
_cell.length_b   1.000
_cell.length_c   1.000
_cell.angle_alpha   90.00
_cell.angle_beta   90.00
_cell.angle_gamma   90.00
#
_symmetry.space_group_name_H-M   'P 1'
#
loop_
_entity.id
_entity.type
_entity.pdbx_description
1 polymer ?
#
loop_
_entity_poly.entity_id
_entity_poly.type
_entity_poly.pdbx_seq_one_letter_code
_entity_poly.pdbx_strand_id
1 'polypeptide(L)'
;MVNQHPTAFISTITKAELLYGVANLSDGKRKRQLSQATDEILALFGNRTLSFCTKSAEHYTKVISDRQKQGRPILMADALIASIALANGLTVVPRNIKDFDGIDKLALFNPFNP
;
A
#
# COMPACT_ATOMS: atom_id res chain seq x y z
N MET A 1 -29.59 6.53 -2.62
CA MET A 1 -28.75 5.76 -1.70
C MET A 1 -27.30 6.21 -1.83
N VAL A 2 -26.66 6.35 -0.72
CA VAL A 2 -25.26 6.73 -0.72
C VAL A 2 -24.40 5.50 -1.01
N ASN A 3 -23.39 5.67 -1.84
CA ASN A 3 -22.43 4.62 -2.06
C ASN A 3 -21.66 4.41 -0.75
N GLN A 4 -21.70 3.18 -0.23
CA GLN A 4 -21.07 2.84 1.03
C GLN A 4 -19.62 2.45 0.89
N HIS A 5 -19.15 2.28 -0.36
CA HIS A 5 -17.77 1.88 -0.59
C HIS A 5 -16.90 3.12 -0.67
N PRO A 6 -15.86 3.21 0.16
CA PRO A 6 -14.93 4.32 0.04
C PRO A 6 -14.21 4.26 -1.30
N THR A 7 -13.85 5.42 -1.81
CA THR A 7 -13.04 5.50 -3.01
C THR A 7 -11.67 4.86 -2.72
N ALA A 8 -11.27 3.94 -3.58
CA ALA A 8 -10.00 3.25 -3.42
C ALA A 8 -8.83 4.12 -3.90
N PHE A 9 -7.73 4.04 -3.16
CA PHE A 9 -6.47 4.71 -3.46
C PHE A 9 -5.33 3.71 -3.40
N ILE A 10 -4.26 3.99 -4.13
CA ILE A 10 -3.00 3.25 -3.96
C ILE A 10 -1.88 4.23 -3.66
N SER A 11 -0.79 3.74 -3.09
CA SER A 11 0.39 4.56 -2.88
C SER A 11 1.31 4.47 -4.09
N THR A 12 2.17 5.48 -4.26
CA THR A 12 3.23 5.43 -5.27
C THR A 12 4.19 4.27 -5.00
N ILE A 13 4.30 3.84 -3.74
CA ILE A 13 5.13 2.68 -3.36
C ILE A 13 4.53 1.41 -3.98
N THR A 14 3.22 1.22 -3.83
CA THR A 14 2.51 0.08 -4.43
C THR A 14 2.64 0.11 -5.96
N LYS A 15 2.49 1.30 -6.55
CA LYS A 15 2.69 1.46 -7.99
C LYS A 15 4.09 1.01 -8.40
N ALA A 16 5.11 1.46 -7.67
CA ALA A 16 6.49 1.09 -7.96
C ALA A 16 6.72 -0.41 -7.84
N GLU A 17 6.13 -1.03 -6.81
CA GLU A 17 6.25 -2.48 -6.62
C GLU A 17 5.60 -3.27 -7.75
N LEU A 18 4.43 -2.83 -8.19
CA LEU A 18 3.73 -3.47 -9.30
C LEU A 18 4.54 -3.37 -10.60
N LEU A 19 5.06 -2.18 -10.89
CA LEU A 19 5.86 -1.97 -12.08
C LEU A 19 7.16 -2.78 -12.04
N TYR A 20 7.81 -2.81 -10.89
CA TYR A 20 9.03 -3.58 -10.72
C TYR A 20 8.77 -5.08 -10.87
N GLY A 21 7.67 -5.56 -10.30
CA GLY A 21 7.32 -6.97 -10.39
C GLY A 21 7.17 -7.43 -11.84
N VAL A 22 6.56 -6.60 -12.68
CA VAL A 22 6.44 -6.89 -14.12
C VAL A 22 7.80 -6.82 -14.81
N ALA A 23 8.56 -5.75 -14.52
CA ALA A 23 9.86 -5.55 -15.15
C ALA A 23 10.83 -6.70 -14.87
N ASN A 24 10.67 -7.33 -13.70
CA ASN A 24 11.55 -8.41 -13.26
C ASN A 24 11.19 -9.79 -13.85
N LEU A 25 10.13 -9.88 -14.63
CA LEU A 25 9.77 -11.12 -15.30
C LEU A 25 10.61 -11.33 -16.56
N SER A 26 10.83 -12.60 -16.91
CA SER A 26 11.47 -12.94 -18.18
C SER A 26 10.58 -12.51 -19.34
N ASP A 27 11.19 -12.07 -20.43
CA ASP A 27 10.46 -11.68 -21.62
C ASP A 27 9.61 -12.86 -22.12
N GLY A 28 8.41 -12.54 -22.59
CA GLY A 28 7.50 -13.55 -23.10
C GLY A 28 6.03 -13.17 -22.88
N LYS A 29 5.17 -14.12 -23.17
CA LYS A 29 3.72 -13.94 -23.16
C LYS A 29 3.22 -13.52 -21.77
N ARG A 30 3.72 -14.17 -20.72
CA ARG A 30 3.28 -13.87 -19.35
C ARG A 30 3.61 -12.41 -18.96
N LYS A 31 4.83 -11.98 -19.30
CA LYS A 31 5.23 -10.59 -19.00
C LYS A 31 4.35 -9.59 -19.74
N ARG A 32 4.06 -9.86 -21.01
CA ARG A 32 3.22 -8.96 -21.81
C ARG A 32 1.81 -8.88 -21.23
N GLN A 33 1.23 -10.01 -20.83
CA GLN A 33 -0.11 -10.04 -20.25
C GLN A 33 -0.17 -9.30 -18.91
N LEU A 34 0.82 -9.51 -18.04
CA LEU A 34 0.87 -8.86 -16.75
C LEU A 34 1.19 -7.38 -16.88
N SER A 35 2.02 -7.00 -17.85
CA SER A 35 2.31 -5.59 -18.13
C SER A 35 1.04 -4.85 -18.53
N GLN A 36 0.24 -5.44 -19.43
CA GLN A 36 -1.01 -4.84 -19.88
C GLN A 36 -2.00 -4.73 -18.71
N ALA A 37 -2.16 -5.78 -17.94
CA ALA A 37 -3.08 -5.79 -16.80
C ALA A 37 -2.68 -4.74 -15.77
N THR A 38 -1.38 -4.62 -15.51
CA THR A 38 -0.86 -3.62 -14.57
C THR A 38 -1.14 -2.21 -15.07
N ASP A 39 -0.89 -1.94 -16.34
CA ASP A 39 -1.15 -0.63 -16.92
C ASP A 39 -2.62 -0.25 -16.81
N GLU A 40 -3.52 -1.22 -17.04
CA GLU A 40 -4.96 -0.99 -16.92
C GLU A 40 -5.36 -0.68 -15.48
N ILE A 41 -4.82 -1.43 -14.51
CA ILE A 41 -5.08 -1.20 -13.10
C ILE A 41 -4.59 0.18 -12.68
N LEU A 42 -3.36 0.54 -13.05
CA LEU A 42 -2.79 1.82 -12.68
C LEU A 42 -3.56 2.98 -13.29
N ALA A 43 -4.06 2.81 -14.51
CA ALA A 43 -4.88 3.84 -15.17
C ALA A 43 -6.19 4.09 -14.41
N LEU A 44 -6.77 3.05 -13.80
CA LEU A 44 -7.99 3.21 -13.00
C LEU A 44 -7.77 4.10 -11.79
N PHE A 45 -6.58 4.07 -11.20
CA PHE A 45 -6.30 4.88 -10.02
C PHE A 45 -5.91 6.32 -10.36
N GLY A 46 -5.21 6.54 -11.48
CA GLY A 46 -4.91 7.89 -11.96
C GLY A 46 -4.50 8.86 -10.84
N ASN A 47 -5.36 9.86 -10.60
CA ASN A 47 -5.13 10.87 -9.55
C ASN A 47 -5.41 10.38 -8.14
N ARG A 48 -5.82 9.11 -7.99
CA ARG A 48 -5.97 8.50 -6.67
C ARG A 48 -4.74 7.68 -6.28
N THR A 49 -3.59 8.06 -6.80
CA THR A 49 -2.29 7.49 -6.43
C THR A 49 -1.62 8.51 -5.51
N LEU A 50 -1.36 8.11 -4.27
CA LEU A 50 -0.87 9.02 -3.23
C LEU A 50 0.62 8.83 -2.99
N SER A 51 1.31 9.94 -2.79
CA SER A 51 2.76 9.95 -2.62
C SER A 51 3.15 10.06 -1.15
N PHE A 52 4.38 9.62 -0.85
CA PHE A 52 4.98 9.85 0.44
C PHE A 52 5.37 11.33 0.53
N CYS A 53 4.57 12.09 1.25
CA CYS A 53 4.73 13.54 1.37
C CYS A 53 5.29 13.91 2.75
N THR A 54 5.43 15.22 3.00
CA THR A 54 5.93 15.72 4.28
C THR A 54 5.11 15.17 5.44
N LYS A 55 3.78 15.14 5.32
CA LYS A 55 2.92 14.63 6.37
C LYS A 55 3.11 13.13 6.59
N SER A 56 3.33 12.38 5.53
CA SER A 56 3.66 10.96 5.62
C SER A 56 4.95 10.76 6.41
N ALA A 57 5.95 11.61 6.14
CA ALA A 57 7.24 11.53 6.82
C ALA A 57 7.09 11.70 8.34
N GLU A 58 6.14 12.52 8.77
CA GLU A 58 5.89 12.73 10.20
C GLU A 58 5.37 11.47 10.88
N HIS A 59 4.67 10.61 10.18
CA HIS A 59 4.17 9.36 10.73
C HIS A 59 5.20 8.24 10.72
N TYR A 60 6.19 8.35 9.85
CA TYR A 60 7.13 7.25 9.57
C TYR A 60 7.89 6.77 10.81
N THR A 61 8.42 7.69 11.60
CA THR A 61 9.18 7.35 12.80
C THR A 61 8.34 6.55 13.79
N LYS A 62 7.08 6.96 13.97
CA LYS A 62 6.20 6.27 14.90
C LYS A 62 5.83 4.88 14.40
N VAL A 63 5.61 4.73 13.09
CA VAL A 63 5.35 3.42 12.50
C VAL A 63 6.50 2.45 12.80
N ILE A 64 7.73 2.89 12.53
CA ILE A 64 8.91 2.08 12.77
C ILE A 64 9.03 1.75 14.26
N SER A 65 8.88 2.78 15.11
CA SER A 65 9.03 2.64 16.56
C SER A 65 8.01 1.67 17.16
N ASP A 66 6.75 1.78 16.76
CA ASP A 66 5.69 0.89 17.25
C ASP A 66 6.03 -0.58 17.00
N ARG A 67 6.52 -0.88 15.82
CA ARG A 67 6.86 -2.27 15.46
C ARG A 67 8.15 -2.73 16.12
N GLN A 68 9.14 -1.87 16.26
CA GLN A 68 10.38 -2.22 16.95
C GLN A 68 10.12 -2.54 18.43
N LYS A 69 9.25 -1.79 19.08
CA LYS A 69 8.88 -2.03 20.48
C LYS A 69 8.21 -3.38 20.67
N GLN A 70 7.59 -3.90 19.63
CA GLN A 70 6.93 -5.21 19.66
C GLN A 70 7.88 -6.34 19.27
N GLY A 71 9.15 -6.04 18.98
CA GLY A 71 10.09 -7.02 18.49
C GLY A 71 9.76 -7.52 17.08
N ARG A 72 9.01 -6.75 16.31
CA ARG A 72 8.52 -7.11 14.99
C ARG A 72 8.87 -6.03 13.98
N PRO A 73 10.14 -5.93 13.57
CA PRO A 73 10.54 -4.89 12.61
C PRO A 73 9.71 -4.98 11.32
N ILE A 74 9.44 -3.82 10.74
CA ILE A 74 8.64 -3.70 9.53
C ILE A 74 9.56 -3.42 8.33
N LEU A 75 9.21 -3.97 7.17
CA LEU A 75 9.92 -3.67 5.93
C LEU A 75 9.72 -2.21 5.56
N MET A 76 10.74 -1.60 4.95
CA MET A 76 10.67 -0.17 4.59
C MET A 76 9.47 0.13 3.69
N ALA A 77 9.24 -0.68 2.67
CA ALA A 77 8.11 -0.43 1.76
C ALA A 77 6.78 -0.43 2.52
N ASP A 78 6.58 -1.37 3.44
CA ASP A 78 5.36 -1.44 4.22
C ASP A 78 5.23 -0.23 5.16
N ALA A 79 6.35 0.20 5.74
CA ALA A 79 6.35 1.38 6.59
C ALA A 79 5.98 2.65 5.81
N LEU A 80 6.46 2.77 4.58
CA LEU A 80 6.11 3.90 3.71
C LEU A 80 4.62 3.87 3.35
N ILE A 81 4.08 2.70 3.00
CA ILE A 81 2.66 2.54 2.68
C ILE A 81 1.80 2.91 3.90
N ALA A 82 2.15 2.39 5.07
CA ALA A 82 1.43 2.69 6.31
C ALA A 82 1.45 4.18 6.63
N SER A 83 2.59 4.83 6.44
CA SER A 83 2.75 6.27 6.70
C SER A 83 1.88 7.11 5.78
N ILE A 84 1.80 6.73 4.50
CA ILE A 84 0.94 7.40 3.53
C ILE A 84 -0.53 7.24 3.93
N ALA A 85 -0.93 6.04 4.33
CA ALA A 85 -2.29 5.78 4.77
C ALA A 85 -2.67 6.61 6.00
N LEU A 86 -1.78 6.66 7.00
CA LEU A 86 -2.00 7.45 8.20
C LEU A 86 -2.12 8.94 7.88
N ALA A 87 -1.28 9.44 6.99
CA ALA A 87 -1.28 10.85 6.61
C ALA A 87 -2.58 11.25 5.91
N ASN A 88 -3.26 10.31 5.26
CA ASN A 88 -4.45 10.57 4.47
C ASN A 88 -5.73 9.99 5.10
N GLY A 89 -5.64 9.42 6.29
CA GLY A 89 -6.80 8.84 6.97
C GLY A 89 -7.41 7.66 6.22
N LEU A 90 -6.59 6.86 5.57
CA LEU A 90 -7.05 5.75 4.74
C LEU A 90 -6.86 4.42 5.43
N THR A 91 -7.72 3.47 5.05
CA THR A 91 -7.61 2.09 5.51
C THR A 91 -6.71 1.31 4.56
N VAL A 92 -5.79 0.54 5.11
CA VAL A 92 -4.93 -0.35 4.33
C VAL A 92 -5.62 -1.70 4.16
N VAL A 93 -5.63 -2.22 2.92
CA VAL A 93 -6.08 -3.58 2.63
C VAL A 93 -4.83 -4.37 2.27
N PRO A 94 -4.17 -4.99 3.25
CA PRO A 94 -2.89 -5.65 3.01
C PRO A 94 -3.07 -7.03 2.42
N ARG A 95 -2.04 -7.50 1.73
CA ARG A 95 -1.98 -8.87 1.29
C ARG A 95 -1.87 -9.80 2.50
N ASN A 96 -1.12 -9.39 3.51
CA ASN A 96 -0.95 -10.11 4.76
C ASN A 96 -1.10 -9.12 5.92
N ILE A 97 -2.08 -9.37 6.77
CA ILE A 97 -2.38 -8.51 7.92
C ILE A 97 -1.15 -8.34 8.83
N LYS A 98 -0.33 -9.38 8.96
CA LYS A 98 0.85 -9.35 9.84
C LYS A 98 1.89 -8.32 9.41
N ASP A 99 1.87 -7.91 8.15
CA ASP A 99 2.82 -6.90 7.66
C ASP A 99 2.50 -5.51 8.21
N PHE A 100 1.26 -5.28 8.65
CA PHE A 100 0.79 -3.96 9.04
C PHE A 100 0.18 -3.87 10.44
N ASP A 101 -0.13 -4.97 11.09
CA ASP A 101 -0.76 -4.89 12.42
C ASP A 101 0.22 -4.35 13.46
N GLY A 102 -0.32 -3.89 14.58
CA GLY A 102 0.48 -3.32 15.65
C GLY A 102 0.92 -1.88 15.42
N ILE A 103 0.45 -1.22 14.37
CA ILE A 103 0.74 0.19 14.09
C ILE A 103 -0.42 1.02 14.65
N ASP A 104 -0.10 1.91 15.59
CA ASP A 104 -1.10 2.74 16.27
C ASP A 104 -1.90 3.57 15.26
N LYS A 105 -3.21 3.58 15.39
CA LYS A 105 -4.17 4.36 14.61
C LYS A 105 -4.28 3.95 13.13
N LEU A 106 -3.57 2.93 12.71
CA LEU A 106 -3.70 2.45 11.33
C LEU A 106 -4.92 1.54 11.22
N ALA A 107 -5.86 1.91 10.36
CA ALA A 107 -7.03 1.08 10.07
C ALA A 107 -6.65 0.02 9.04
N LEU A 108 -7.01 -1.22 9.34
CA LEU A 108 -6.76 -2.36 8.45
C LEU A 108 -8.07 -3.02 8.10
N PHE A 109 -8.21 -3.44 6.87
CA PHE A 109 -9.36 -4.20 6.42
C PHE A 109 -8.89 -5.58 5.96
N ASN A 110 -9.46 -6.62 6.54
CA ASN A 110 -9.19 -7.99 6.14
C ASN A 110 -10.42 -8.53 5.40
N PRO A 111 -10.33 -8.70 4.06
CA PRO A 111 -11.49 -9.17 3.29
C PRO A 111 -11.90 -10.61 3.63
N PHE A 112 -11.02 -11.38 4.26
CA PHE A 112 -11.30 -12.77 4.65
C PHE A 112 -11.86 -12.88 6.06
N ASN A 113 -11.92 -11.79 6.79
CA ASN A 113 -12.42 -11.76 8.17
C ASN A 113 -13.03 -10.37 8.42
N PRO A 114 -14.14 -10.08 7.76
CA PRO A 114 -14.77 -8.75 7.83
C PRO A 114 -15.39 -8.48 9.21
#